data_05e970498f2eb71e673b5acbc559e463
#
_entry.id   05e970498f2eb71e673b5acbc559e463
#
_cell.length_a   1.000
_cell.length_b   1.000
_cell.length_c   1.000
_cell.angle_alpha   90.00
_cell.angle_beta   90.00
_cell.angle_gamma   90.00
#
_symmetry.space_group_name_H-M   'P 1'
#
loop_
_entity.id
_entity.type
_entity.pdbx_description
1 polymer ?
#
loop_
_entity_poly.entity_id
_entity_poly.type
_entity_poly.pdbx_seq_one_letter_code
_entity_poly.pdbx_strand_id
1 'polypeptide(L)'
;MGLFGKKKKEAEQCPICGKKISFFSGLAILDGTICDDCEEMVRGQFDIEEYCEGYRREDWKQTTSDPLKAMTVEEIKEMINEKKAEQTQVVEEIGDDYAAIAKVEKTFSIAPKVTDVGLKRAKALKNKIVATSYIMSGEFSRGDEVTVSLDGASITTTILDVIECSSASTFKTALNANFGKHKAQEGISAWIILDVMGGVDEGTLIKK
;
A
#
# COMPACT_ATOMS: atom_id res chain seq x y z
N MET A 1 -39.87 34.61 13.61
CA MET A 1 -38.51 34.23 14.06
C MET A 1 -38.37 32.74 13.89
N GLY A 2 -37.74 32.30 12.82
CA GLY A 2 -37.60 30.89 12.50
C GLY A 2 -36.27 30.38 13.03
N LEU A 3 -36.32 29.47 13.97
CA LEU A 3 -35.20 28.72 14.51
C LEU A 3 -34.72 27.72 13.44
N PHE A 4 -33.66 28.04 12.72
CA PHE A 4 -32.92 27.07 11.92
C PHE A 4 -32.19 26.12 12.87
N GLY A 5 -32.85 25.03 13.25
CA GLY A 5 -32.21 23.90 13.91
C GLY A 5 -31.17 23.29 12.95
N LYS A 6 -29.90 23.61 13.11
CA LYS A 6 -28.80 22.88 12.47
C LYS A 6 -28.87 21.44 12.98
N LYS A 7 -29.48 20.53 12.21
CA LYS A 7 -29.24 19.08 12.40
C LYS A 7 -27.74 18.87 12.24
N LYS A 8 -27.04 18.50 13.33
CA LYS A 8 -25.69 17.95 13.25
C LYS A 8 -25.80 16.73 12.35
N LYS A 9 -25.22 16.78 11.15
CA LYS A 9 -24.99 15.57 10.37
C LYS A 9 -24.10 14.68 11.25
N GLU A 10 -24.60 13.54 11.64
CA GLU A 10 -23.76 12.51 12.27
C GLU A 10 -22.66 12.15 11.29
N ALA A 11 -21.44 11.99 11.80
CA ALA A 11 -20.32 11.60 10.98
C ALA A 11 -20.63 10.21 10.41
N GLU A 12 -20.53 10.07 9.10
CA GLU A 12 -20.74 8.83 8.39
C GLU A 12 -19.72 7.79 8.87
N GLN A 13 -20.15 6.54 9.07
CA GLN A 13 -19.26 5.46 9.50
C GLN A 13 -19.02 4.52 8.34
N CYS A 14 -17.80 4.04 8.23
CA CYS A 14 -17.45 3.02 7.25
C CYS A 14 -18.26 1.73 7.51
N PRO A 15 -19.03 1.26 6.53
CA PRO A 15 -19.87 0.08 6.70
C PRO A 15 -19.07 -1.22 6.85
N ILE A 16 -17.75 -1.18 6.58
CA ILE A 16 -16.86 -2.32 6.66
C ILE A 16 -16.23 -2.43 8.05
N CYS A 17 -15.58 -1.36 8.53
CA CYS A 17 -14.82 -1.40 9.79
C CYS A 17 -15.41 -0.53 10.91
N GLY A 18 -16.49 0.20 10.66
CA GLY A 18 -17.13 1.08 11.65
C GLY A 18 -16.38 2.38 11.95
N LYS A 19 -15.23 2.63 11.33
CA LYS A 19 -14.43 3.85 11.53
C LYS A 19 -15.18 5.08 11.02
N LYS A 20 -15.10 6.20 11.73
CA LYS A 20 -15.70 7.45 11.28
C LYS A 20 -15.00 7.96 10.04
N ILE A 21 -15.78 8.28 9.02
CA ILE A 21 -15.31 8.88 7.76
C ILE A 21 -15.37 10.40 7.91
N SER A 22 -14.29 11.09 7.61
CA SER A 22 -14.28 12.55 7.60
C SER A 22 -14.96 13.06 6.34
N PHE A 23 -15.43 14.30 6.35
CA PHE A 23 -16.14 14.89 5.21
C PHE A 23 -15.30 14.95 3.92
N PHE A 24 -13.96 14.89 4.05
CA PHE A 24 -13.01 15.00 2.94
C PHE A 24 -12.24 13.68 2.68
N SER A 25 -12.60 12.59 3.36
CA SER A 25 -11.95 11.30 3.22
C SER A 25 -12.96 10.21 2.95
N GLY A 26 -12.50 9.14 2.32
CA GLY A 26 -13.30 7.98 1.97
C GLY A 26 -13.70 7.96 0.50
N LEU A 27 -13.81 6.75 -0.02
CA LEU A 27 -14.20 6.45 -1.38
C LEU A 27 -15.70 6.17 -1.44
N ALA A 28 -16.41 6.90 -2.28
CA ALA A 28 -17.80 6.58 -2.64
C ALA A 28 -17.81 5.36 -3.58
N ILE A 29 -18.55 4.34 -3.19
CA ILE A 29 -18.77 3.09 -3.94
C ILE A 29 -20.23 2.96 -4.33
N LEU A 30 -20.61 1.86 -4.94
CA LEU A 30 -21.95 1.70 -5.54
C LEU A 30 -23.09 1.92 -4.53
N ASP A 31 -22.94 1.45 -3.30
CA ASP A 31 -24.00 1.45 -2.27
C ASP A 31 -23.56 2.05 -0.91
N GLY A 32 -22.46 2.81 -0.89
CA GLY A 32 -21.98 3.44 0.35
C GLY A 32 -20.71 4.25 0.19
N THR A 33 -20.07 4.55 1.32
CA THR A 33 -18.76 5.18 1.38
C THR A 33 -17.87 4.36 2.31
N ILE A 34 -16.67 4.01 1.88
CA ILE A 34 -15.67 3.30 2.69
C ILE A 34 -14.56 4.25 3.12
N CYS A 35 -13.92 3.96 4.26
CA CYS A 35 -12.79 4.78 4.73
C CYS A 35 -11.51 4.47 3.94
N ASP A 36 -10.56 5.39 4.00
CA ASP A 36 -9.27 5.28 3.31
C ASP A 36 -8.53 3.98 3.65
N ASP A 37 -8.58 3.51 4.91
CA ASP A 37 -7.92 2.26 5.29
C ASP A 37 -8.52 1.04 4.58
N CYS A 38 -9.86 0.97 4.48
CA CYS A 38 -10.53 -0.12 3.78
C CYS A 38 -10.31 -0.03 2.25
N GLU A 39 -10.27 1.18 1.70
CA GLU A 39 -9.91 1.43 0.31
C GLU A 39 -8.49 0.92 0.03
N GLU A 40 -7.52 1.28 0.88
CA GLU A 40 -6.12 0.91 0.70
C GLU A 40 -5.90 -0.60 0.76
N MET A 41 -6.62 -1.31 1.64
CA MET A 41 -6.55 -2.77 1.73
C MET A 41 -6.96 -3.49 0.45
N VAL A 42 -7.91 -2.95 -0.30
CA VAL A 42 -8.40 -3.56 -1.55
C VAL A 42 -7.70 -3.02 -2.79
N ARG A 43 -7.20 -1.78 -2.78
CA ARG A 43 -6.50 -1.20 -3.93
C ARG A 43 -5.24 -1.97 -4.31
N GLY A 44 -4.50 -2.52 -3.36
CA GLY A 44 -3.34 -3.35 -3.64
C GLY A 44 -3.64 -4.64 -4.40
N GLN A 45 -4.90 -5.02 -4.54
CA GLN A 45 -5.33 -6.18 -5.32
C GLN A 45 -5.60 -5.85 -6.80
N PHE A 46 -5.70 -4.56 -7.15
CA PHE A 46 -5.87 -4.12 -8.53
C PHE A 46 -4.53 -3.69 -9.10
N ASP A 47 -4.22 -4.15 -10.29
CA ASP A 47 -3.02 -3.70 -11.00
C ASP A 47 -3.17 -2.24 -11.42
N ILE A 48 -2.52 -1.36 -10.66
CA ILE A 48 -2.59 0.10 -10.85
C ILE A 48 -2.00 0.52 -12.20
N GLU A 49 -1.14 -0.29 -12.83
CA GLU A 49 -0.58 0.03 -14.15
C GLU A 49 -1.63 -0.12 -15.26
N GLU A 50 -2.45 -1.15 -15.22
CA GLU A 50 -3.61 -1.29 -16.12
C GLU A 50 -4.56 -0.11 -15.98
N TYR A 51 -4.63 0.45 -14.77
CA TYR A 51 -5.40 1.62 -14.40
C TYR A 51 -4.83 2.95 -14.90
N CYS A 52 -3.50 3.11 -14.86
CA CYS A 52 -2.82 4.33 -15.27
C CYS A 52 -2.62 4.41 -16.78
N GLU A 53 -2.53 3.29 -17.49
CA GLU A 53 -2.46 3.28 -18.96
C GLU A 53 -3.76 3.76 -19.63
N GLY A 54 -4.90 3.58 -19.00
CA GLY A 54 -6.20 4.14 -19.43
C GLY A 54 -6.27 5.67 -19.34
N TYR A 55 -5.35 6.32 -18.63
CA TYR A 55 -5.26 7.76 -18.47
C TYR A 55 -4.40 8.45 -19.53
N ARG A 56 -4.41 8.00 -20.78
CA ARG A 56 -3.88 8.80 -21.89
C ARG A 56 -4.84 9.94 -22.18
N ARG A 57 -4.29 11.13 -22.27
CA ARG A 57 -4.95 12.46 -22.37
C ARG A 57 -5.97 12.62 -23.51
N GLU A 58 -6.13 11.62 -24.36
CA GLU A 58 -7.00 11.67 -25.54
C GLU A 58 -8.37 11.02 -25.33
N ASP A 59 -8.56 10.25 -24.25
CA ASP A 59 -9.81 9.53 -23.98
C ASP A 59 -10.64 10.11 -22.82
N TRP A 60 -10.74 11.41 -22.74
CA TRP A 60 -11.59 12.13 -21.75
C TRP A 60 -13.07 11.69 -21.77
N LYS A 61 -13.48 10.89 -22.72
CA LYS A 61 -14.87 10.47 -22.93
C LYS A 61 -15.15 9.02 -22.53
N GLN A 62 -14.13 8.20 -22.28
CA GLN A 62 -14.30 6.90 -21.64
C GLN A 62 -13.86 7.05 -20.19
N THR A 63 -14.81 7.39 -19.34
CA THR A 63 -14.68 7.22 -17.90
C THR A 63 -14.48 5.73 -17.63
N THR A 64 -13.25 5.27 -17.61
CA THR A 64 -12.91 4.05 -16.90
C THR A 64 -13.14 4.38 -15.43
N SER A 65 -14.33 4.05 -14.98
CA SER A 65 -14.72 4.23 -13.59
C SER A 65 -13.78 3.38 -12.75
N ASP A 66 -13.19 3.99 -11.73
CA ASP A 66 -12.48 3.27 -10.65
C ASP A 66 -13.26 1.99 -10.34
N PRO A 67 -12.71 0.75 -10.52
CA PRO A 67 -13.47 -0.47 -10.32
C PRO A 67 -14.08 -0.54 -8.94
N LEU A 68 -13.42 -0.01 -7.92
CA LEU A 68 -13.97 0.07 -6.57
C LEU A 68 -15.28 0.86 -6.52
N LYS A 69 -15.45 1.89 -7.36
CA LYS A 69 -16.70 2.66 -7.40
C LYS A 69 -17.88 1.87 -7.97
N ALA A 70 -17.60 0.83 -8.73
CA ALA A 70 -18.62 -0.07 -9.28
C ALA A 70 -18.92 -1.26 -8.38
N MET A 71 -18.22 -1.39 -7.23
CA MET A 71 -18.39 -2.47 -6.27
C MET A 71 -19.33 -2.09 -5.13
N THR A 72 -19.97 -3.10 -4.56
CA THR A 72 -20.80 -3.00 -3.37
C THR A 72 -19.97 -3.15 -2.09
N VAL A 73 -20.52 -2.71 -0.96
CA VAL A 73 -19.93 -2.93 0.38
C VAL A 73 -19.66 -4.42 0.61
N GLU A 74 -20.55 -5.30 0.16
CA GLU A 74 -20.40 -6.75 0.40
C GLU A 74 -19.25 -7.34 -0.39
N GLU A 75 -19.13 -7.01 -1.68
CA GLU A 75 -18.01 -7.45 -2.53
C GLU A 75 -16.66 -6.99 -1.94
N ILE A 76 -16.58 -5.75 -1.46
CA ILE A 76 -15.36 -5.25 -0.83
C ILE A 76 -15.06 -5.95 0.49
N LYS A 77 -16.09 -6.27 1.30
CA LYS A 77 -15.90 -7.08 2.52
C LYS A 77 -15.37 -8.48 2.22
N GLU A 78 -15.89 -9.12 1.19
CA GLU A 78 -15.40 -10.44 0.77
C GLU A 78 -13.94 -10.38 0.40
N MET A 79 -13.52 -9.43 -0.43
CA MET A 79 -12.11 -9.22 -0.79
C MET A 79 -11.21 -9.01 0.42
N ILE A 80 -11.65 -8.18 1.38
CA ILE A 80 -10.87 -7.93 2.61
C ILE A 80 -10.76 -9.21 3.44
N ASN A 81 -11.84 -9.98 3.54
CA ASN A 81 -11.84 -11.22 4.30
C ASN A 81 -10.97 -12.30 3.66
N GLU A 82 -11.01 -12.44 2.34
CA GLU A 82 -10.13 -13.35 1.59
C GLU A 82 -8.66 -12.99 1.81
N LYS A 83 -8.31 -11.70 1.70
CA LYS A 83 -6.94 -11.24 1.96
C LYS A 83 -6.49 -11.53 3.39
N LYS A 84 -7.36 -11.32 4.38
CA LYS A 84 -7.06 -11.65 5.78
C LYS A 84 -6.92 -13.14 6.03
N ALA A 85 -7.77 -13.96 5.39
CA ALA A 85 -7.68 -15.41 5.50
C ALA A 85 -6.35 -15.94 4.90
N GLU A 86 -5.98 -15.46 3.71
CA GLU A 86 -4.68 -15.78 3.10
C GLU A 86 -3.51 -15.40 4.01
N GLN A 87 -3.58 -14.20 4.63
CA GLN A 87 -2.57 -13.77 5.60
C GLN A 87 -2.44 -14.71 6.79
N THR A 88 -3.58 -15.03 7.42
CA THR A 88 -3.60 -15.91 8.58
C THR A 88 -2.98 -17.26 8.25
N GLN A 89 -3.37 -17.84 7.10
CA GLN A 89 -2.82 -19.12 6.66
C GLN A 89 -1.30 -19.04 6.44
N VAL A 90 -0.80 -18.02 5.76
CA VAL A 90 0.63 -17.86 5.51
C VAL A 90 1.41 -17.67 6.81
N VAL A 91 0.89 -16.87 7.75
CA VAL A 91 1.53 -16.66 9.05
C VAL A 91 1.54 -17.95 9.88
N GLU A 92 0.45 -18.72 9.88
CA GLU A 92 0.36 -20.01 10.57
C GLU A 92 1.32 -21.05 9.98
N GLU A 93 1.47 -21.12 8.64
CA GLU A 93 2.38 -22.05 7.96
C GLU A 93 3.86 -21.73 8.24
N ILE A 94 4.22 -20.45 8.39
CA ILE A 94 5.59 -20.01 8.63
C ILE A 94 5.96 -20.15 10.12
N GLY A 95 4.96 -20.12 11.02
CA GLY A 95 5.13 -20.13 12.46
C GLY A 95 5.70 -18.84 13.04
N ASP A 96 5.99 -18.88 14.34
CA ASP A 96 6.48 -17.73 15.13
C ASP A 96 8.00 -17.48 14.97
N ASP A 97 8.65 -18.07 13.98
CA ASP A 97 10.08 -18.01 13.79
C ASP A 97 10.61 -16.62 13.35
N TYR A 98 9.69 -15.75 12.92
CA TYR A 98 10.03 -14.43 12.38
C TYR A 98 9.30 -13.30 13.12
N ALA A 99 10.05 -12.25 13.45
CA ALA A 99 9.51 -11.07 14.15
C ALA A 99 8.55 -10.23 13.27
N ALA A 100 8.69 -10.32 11.96
CA ALA A 100 7.77 -9.69 11.00
C ALA A 100 7.82 -10.39 9.64
N ILE A 101 6.67 -10.40 8.94
CA ILE A 101 6.50 -11.00 7.62
C ILE A 101 5.76 -10.01 6.71
N ALA A 102 6.26 -9.83 5.50
CA ALA A 102 5.58 -9.08 4.46
C ALA A 102 5.55 -9.86 3.14
N LYS A 103 4.44 -9.78 2.39
CA LYS A 103 4.31 -10.36 1.06
C LYS A 103 4.66 -9.31 0.02
N VAL A 104 5.57 -9.63 -0.88
CA VAL A 104 5.95 -8.77 -2.00
C VAL A 104 4.86 -8.84 -3.07
N GLU A 105 4.21 -7.71 -3.34
CA GLU A 105 3.16 -7.61 -4.37
C GLU A 105 3.77 -7.21 -5.72
N LYS A 106 4.70 -6.26 -5.70
CA LYS A 106 5.36 -5.73 -6.90
C LYS A 106 6.76 -5.23 -6.60
N THR A 107 7.63 -5.27 -7.58
CA THR A 107 8.98 -4.72 -7.46
C THR A 107 9.32 -3.76 -8.59
N PHE A 108 10.13 -2.75 -8.28
CA PHE A 108 10.71 -1.85 -9.27
C PHE A 108 12.04 -1.27 -8.77
N SER A 109 12.88 -0.82 -9.71
CA SER A 109 14.14 -0.16 -9.36
C SER A 109 13.99 1.35 -9.33
N ILE A 110 14.71 2.00 -8.41
CA ILE A 110 14.76 3.47 -8.37
C ILE A 110 15.58 3.97 -9.56
N ALA A 111 14.87 4.50 -10.57
CA ALA A 111 15.49 4.98 -11.80
C ALA A 111 16.44 6.17 -11.53
N PRO A 112 17.54 6.28 -12.30
CA PRO A 112 18.51 7.38 -12.15
C PRO A 112 17.89 8.78 -12.23
N LYS A 113 16.79 8.95 -12.98
CA LYS A 113 16.08 10.23 -13.16
C LYS A 113 15.25 10.68 -11.96
N VAL A 114 14.93 9.80 -11.01
CA VAL A 114 14.25 10.18 -9.76
C VAL A 114 15.17 11.02 -8.88
N THR A 115 16.47 11.04 -9.19
CA THR A 115 17.51 11.77 -8.44
C THR A 115 17.61 13.26 -8.75
N ASP A 116 16.89 13.78 -9.76
CA ASP A 116 16.93 15.20 -10.12
C ASP A 116 16.26 16.13 -9.09
N VAL A 117 15.59 15.55 -8.11
CA VAL A 117 14.97 16.30 -7.02
C VAL A 117 15.90 16.30 -5.81
N GLY A 118 16.99 17.05 -5.91
CA GLY A 118 17.62 17.80 -4.81
C GLY A 118 18.21 17.05 -3.61
N LEU A 119 18.27 15.71 -3.54
CA LEU A 119 18.52 15.05 -2.27
C LEU A 119 19.71 14.09 -2.29
N LYS A 120 20.64 14.30 -1.37
CA LYS A 120 21.70 13.34 -1.01
C LYS A 120 21.17 11.92 -0.80
N ARG A 121 19.92 11.81 -0.27
CA ARG A 121 19.21 10.56 -0.02
C ARG A 121 18.87 9.80 -1.30
N ALA A 122 18.35 10.48 -2.32
CA ALA A 122 18.01 9.85 -3.60
C ALA A 122 19.24 9.27 -4.31
N LYS A 123 20.43 9.88 -4.12
CA LYS A 123 21.70 9.33 -4.68
C LYS A 123 22.09 8.01 -4.00
N ALA A 124 21.87 7.88 -2.69
CA ALA A 124 22.17 6.66 -1.95
C ALA A 124 21.22 5.51 -2.33
N LEU A 125 20.01 5.82 -2.76
CA LEU A 125 18.98 4.85 -3.13
C LEU A 125 18.96 4.51 -4.64
N LYS A 126 19.86 5.11 -5.43
CA LYS A 126 19.94 4.86 -6.87
C LYS A 126 20.17 3.38 -7.16
N ASN A 127 19.40 2.82 -8.08
CA ASN A 127 19.43 1.42 -8.52
C ASN A 127 19.06 0.41 -7.41
N LYS A 128 18.56 0.86 -6.26
CA LYS A 128 18.04 -0.03 -5.24
C LYS A 128 16.63 -0.50 -5.60
N ILE A 129 16.26 -1.65 -5.10
CA ILE A 129 14.95 -2.24 -5.33
C ILE A 129 13.95 -1.71 -4.31
N VAL A 130 12.79 -1.36 -4.81
CA VAL A 130 11.61 -1.07 -4.02
C VAL A 130 10.67 -2.24 -4.15
N ALA A 131 10.34 -2.88 -3.05
CA ALA A 131 9.30 -3.88 -2.97
C ALA A 131 8.03 -3.21 -2.42
N THR A 132 6.99 -3.11 -3.25
CA THR A 132 5.65 -2.82 -2.76
C THR A 132 5.18 -4.07 -2.05
N SER A 133 4.94 -3.98 -0.76
CA SER A 133 4.68 -5.14 0.08
C SER A 133 3.55 -4.88 1.05
N TYR A 134 2.76 -5.91 1.29
CA TYR A 134 1.75 -5.90 2.35
C TYR A 134 2.33 -6.54 3.62
N ILE A 135 2.26 -5.82 4.74
CA ILE A 135 2.77 -6.29 6.02
C ILE A 135 1.76 -7.26 6.64
N MET A 136 2.11 -8.54 6.68
CA MET A 136 1.25 -9.62 7.15
C MET A 136 1.32 -9.80 8.67
N SER A 137 2.48 -9.58 9.25
CA SER A 137 2.68 -9.60 10.71
C SER A 137 3.84 -8.73 11.13
N GLY A 138 3.80 -8.22 12.35
CA GLY A 138 4.89 -7.47 12.99
C GLY A 138 5.11 -6.05 12.43
N GLU A 139 6.34 -5.57 12.55
CA GLU A 139 6.76 -4.23 12.11
C GLU A 139 8.09 -4.29 11.39
N PHE A 140 8.17 -3.61 10.25
CA PHE A 140 9.41 -3.35 9.52
C PHE A 140 9.86 -1.92 9.70
N SER A 141 11.15 -1.73 9.90
CA SER A 141 11.77 -0.43 10.11
C SER A 141 13.03 -0.28 9.27
N ARG A 142 13.40 0.96 9.02
CA ARG A 142 14.69 1.28 8.41
C ARG A 142 15.83 0.72 9.25
N GLY A 143 16.77 0.03 8.61
CA GLY A 143 17.93 -0.58 9.23
C GLY A 143 17.72 -2.03 9.67
N ASP A 144 16.50 -2.56 9.54
CA ASP A 144 16.23 -3.98 9.80
C ASP A 144 17.00 -4.86 8.81
N GLU A 145 17.51 -5.97 9.31
CA GLU A 145 18.05 -7.06 8.51
C GLU A 145 16.92 -8.04 8.17
N VAL A 146 16.78 -8.36 6.89
CA VAL A 146 15.68 -9.18 6.41
C VAL A 146 16.16 -10.21 5.41
N THR A 147 15.44 -11.32 5.31
CA THR A 147 15.62 -12.36 4.30
C THR A 147 14.60 -12.20 3.20
N VAL A 148 15.04 -12.22 1.95
CA VAL A 148 14.20 -12.10 0.75
C VAL A 148 14.60 -13.15 -0.28
N SER A 149 13.73 -13.49 -1.23
CA SER A 149 14.06 -14.27 -2.40
C SER A 149 14.52 -13.35 -3.54
N LEU A 150 15.68 -13.67 -4.11
CA LEU A 150 16.26 -12.97 -5.26
C LEU A 150 16.64 -14.02 -6.30
N ASP A 151 15.99 -14.00 -7.47
CA ASP A 151 16.21 -14.98 -8.54
C ASP A 151 16.13 -16.45 -8.04
N GLY A 152 15.19 -16.73 -7.14
CA GLY A 152 14.97 -18.04 -6.51
C GLY A 152 15.96 -18.39 -5.38
N ALA A 153 16.90 -17.52 -5.05
CA ALA A 153 17.84 -17.72 -3.95
C ALA A 153 17.46 -16.87 -2.73
N SER A 154 17.50 -17.47 -1.55
CA SER A 154 17.28 -16.74 -0.29
C SER A 154 18.53 -15.96 0.08
N ILE A 155 18.41 -14.65 0.24
CA ILE A 155 19.49 -13.75 0.63
C ILE A 155 19.09 -12.91 1.84
N THR A 156 20.10 -12.52 2.63
CA THR A 156 19.91 -11.55 3.71
C THR A 156 20.36 -10.16 3.23
N THR A 157 19.54 -9.16 3.52
CA THR A 157 19.80 -7.77 3.12
C THR A 157 19.28 -6.80 4.18
N THR A 158 19.62 -5.53 4.05
CA THR A 158 19.18 -4.47 4.96
C THR A 158 18.08 -3.62 4.32
N ILE A 159 17.10 -3.24 5.11
CA ILE A 159 16.09 -2.25 4.72
C ILE A 159 16.71 -0.85 4.77
N LEU A 160 16.81 -0.21 3.64
CA LEU A 160 17.32 1.16 3.52
C LEU A 160 16.26 2.19 3.95
N ASP A 161 15.00 1.90 3.71
CA ASP A 161 13.87 2.74 4.10
C ASP A 161 12.55 1.98 4.01
N VAL A 162 11.56 2.44 4.79
CA VAL A 162 10.16 1.97 4.73
C VAL A 162 9.27 3.20 4.63
N ILE A 163 8.35 3.19 3.67
CA ILE A 163 7.41 4.27 3.42
C ILE A 163 6.02 3.67 3.31
N GLU A 164 5.10 4.01 4.20
CA GLU A 164 3.71 3.58 4.12
C GLU A 164 3.09 4.06 2.80
N CYS A 165 2.42 3.17 2.09
CA CYS A 165 1.65 3.53 0.91
C CYS A 165 0.43 4.35 1.36
N SER A 166 0.18 5.47 0.73
CA SER A 166 -1.07 6.22 0.91
C SER A 166 -1.76 6.36 -0.43
N SER A 167 -3.08 6.25 -0.44
CA SER A 167 -3.93 6.36 -1.64
C SER A 167 -3.74 7.68 -2.41
N ALA A 168 -3.21 8.70 -1.75
CA ALA A 168 -3.01 10.04 -2.32
C ALA A 168 -1.59 10.29 -2.84
N SER A 169 -0.64 9.36 -2.67
CA SER A 169 0.75 9.63 -3.01
C SER A 169 1.36 8.57 -3.92
N THR A 170 2.05 9.01 -4.96
CA THR A 170 2.95 8.13 -5.70
C THR A 170 4.23 7.91 -4.89
N PHE A 171 4.93 6.80 -5.13
CA PHE A 171 6.24 6.53 -4.52
C PHE A 171 7.20 7.74 -4.62
N LYS A 172 7.25 8.39 -5.78
CA LYS A 172 8.08 9.58 -6.00
C LYS A 172 7.69 10.73 -5.06
N THR A 173 6.40 10.97 -4.88
CA THR A 173 5.90 12.03 -3.99
C THR A 173 6.20 11.68 -2.54
N ALA A 174 5.95 10.44 -2.12
CA ALA A 174 6.21 9.96 -0.78
C ALA A 174 7.70 9.98 -0.43
N LEU A 175 8.58 9.56 -1.35
CA LEU A 175 10.04 9.60 -1.17
C LEU A 175 10.56 11.05 -0.98
N ASN A 176 9.97 12.01 -1.68
CA ASN A 176 10.36 13.42 -1.62
C ASN A 176 9.81 14.16 -0.39
N ALA A 177 8.62 13.77 0.07
CA ALA A 177 7.94 14.47 1.16
C ALA A 177 8.59 14.25 2.53
N ASN A 178 9.58 13.36 2.66
CA ASN A 178 10.28 13.04 3.92
C ASN A 178 9.31 12.77 5.07
N PHE A 179 8.22 12.02 4.80
CA PHE A 179 7.27 11.61 5.82
C PHE A 179 8.00 10.77 6.86
N GLY A 180 8.22 11.33 8.04
CA GLY A 180 9.13 10.90 9.08
C GLY A 180 8.84 9.55 9.77
N LYS A 181 7.98 8.71 9.20
CA LYS A 181 7.79 7.33 9.63
C LYS A 181 8.60 6.43 8.70
N HIS A 182 9.75 5.97 9.16
CA HIS A 182 10.60 5.01 8.46
C HIS A 182 10.27 3.57 8.87
N LYS A 183 8.98 3.29 9.07
CA LYS A 183 8.46 2.02 9.53
C LYS A 183 7.05 1.77 9.03
N ALA A 184 6.65 0.51 8.95
CA ALA A 184 5.30 0.08 8.66
C ALA A 184 4.93 -1.13 9.52
N GLN A 185 3.66 -1.19 9.91
CA GLN A 185 3.10 -2.19 10.80
C GLN A 185 2.16 -3.13 10.06
N GLU A 186 1.78 -4.21 10.72
CA GLU A 186 0.79 -5.17 10.26
C GLU A 186 -0.49 -4.50 9.72
N GLY A 187 -1.01 -5.03 8.63
CA GLY A 187 -2.23 -4.56 7.99
C GLY A 187 -2.04 -3.38 7.02
N ILE A 188 -0.80 -2.95 6.78
CA ILE A 188 -0.49 -1.78 5.94
C ILE A 188 0.33 -2.22 4.72
N SER A 189 0.03 -1.65 3.55
CA SER A 189 0.91 -1.74 2.39
C SER A 189 2.02 -0.69 2.49
N ALA A 190 3.24 -1.09 2.16
CA ALA A 190 4.41 -0.22 2.24
C ALA A 190 5.37 -0.42 1.07
N TRP A 191 6.10 0.62 0.74
CA TRP A 191 7.29 0.54 -0.10
C TRP A 191 8.50 0.24 0.78
N ILE A 192 9.03 -0.96 0.70
CA ILE A 192 10.23 -1.40 1.40
C ILE A 192 11.41 -1.25 0.43
N ILE A 193 12.36 -0.39 0.74
CA ILE A 193 13.56 -0.16 -0.07
C ILE A 193 14.66 -1.05 0.46
N LEU A 194 15.11 -1.98 -0.38
CA LEU A 194 16.09 -3.00 -0.03
C LEU A 194 17.49 -2.66 -0.55
N ASP A 195 18.52 -3.01 0.22
CA ASP A 195 19.92 -2.85 -0.18
C ASP A 195 20.37 -3.97 -1.13
N VAL A 196 19.63 -4.14 -2.22
CA VAL A 196 19.94 -5.10 -3.27
C VAL A 196 19.94 -4.42 -4.66
N MET A 197 20.67 -5.01 -5.59
CA MET A 197 20.67 -4.66 -7.01
C MET A 197 20.30 -5.91 -7.79
N GLY A 198 19.04 -6.06 -8.14
CA GLY A 198 18.52 -7.24 -8.83
C GLY A 198 17.04 -7.41 -8.54
N GLY A 199 16.38 -8.31 -9.25
CA GLY A 199 14.94 -8.53 -9.10
C GLY A 199 14.63 -9.32 -7.83
N VAL A 200 13.99 -8.72 -6.87
CA VAL A 200 13.32 -9.47 -5.80
C VAL A 200 12.06 -10.11 -6.41
N ASP A 201 11.85 -11.39 -6.14
CA ASP A 201 10.77 -12.14 -6.75
C ASP A 201 9.41 -11.67 -6.19
N GLU A 202 8.47 -11.35 -7.09
CA GLU A 202 7.10 -11.01 -6.73
C GLU A 202 6.37 -12.24 -6.17
N GLY A 203 5.43 -12.03 -5.27
CA GLY A 203 4.71 -13.11 -4.59
C GLY A 203 5.49 -13.79 -3.46
N THR A 204 6.77 -13.44 -3.27
CA THR A 204 7.60 -13.98 -2.18
C THR A 204 7.47 -13.20 -0.89
N LEU A 205 8.15 -13.68 0.16
CA LEU A 205 8.06 -13.08 1.48
C LEU A 205 9.36 -12.36 1.85
N ILE A 206 9.20 -11.20 2.48
CA ILE A 206 10.25 -10.53 3.25
C ILE A 206 10.06 -10.96 4.71
N LYS A 207 11.10 -11.51 5.32
CA LYS A 207 11.07 -12.08 6.67
C LYS A 207 12.14 -11.41 7.54
N LYS A 208 11.75 -10.97 8.72
CA LYS A 208 12.62 -10.33 9.71
C LYS A 208 12.82 -11.22 10.92
#